data_608202c39904cae5e5fad4a3d6cdd8c3
#
_entry.id   608202c39904cae5e5fad4a3d6cdd8c3
#
_cell.length_a   1.000
_cell.length_b   1.000
_cell.length_c   1.000
_cell.angle_alpha   90.00
_cell.angle_beta   90.00
_cell.angle_gamma   90.00
#
_symmetry.space_group_name_H-M   'P 1'
#
loop_
_entity.id
_entity.type
_entity.pdbx_description
1 polymer ?
#
loop_
_entity_poly.entity_id
_entity_poly.type
_entity_poly.pdbx_seq_one_letter_code
_entity_poly.pdbx_strand_id
1 'polypeptide(L)'
;MTSETRTLYSQLPAIDRLLHDSAFLSLRDRYGYTQVVDLLRQMLDDARDVIRNTQTLPDWYADWAQEAKLRLENAAQSALRPVINLTGTVLHTNLGRALQAQEAIEAVTQAMRAPVTLEYDLDGAGRGHRDRALATLLCRITGAEDACIVNNNAAAVLLMLAATASGKEVVVSRGELVEIGGAFRIPDVMRQAGCTLHEVGTTNRTHAKDYHQAVNENTGLLMKVHTSNYSIEGFTKTVEEAELAEIGRELDIPVAADLGSGSLVDLSQYGLPKEPMPQQLIAAGVSLVSFSSDKLLGGPQAGIIVGKKAMIAQLQSHPLKRALRADKMTLAALEATLRLYLHPEALAEKLPTLRLLTRSEASIREQAQRLQARLAARYGDEFALEVKPCLSQIGSGSLPVDRLPSAAMTFTPHDGRGSRLEALAARWRTLPVPVIGRIYDGRLWLDMRCLEDESRFMEMMLK
;
A
#
# COMPACT_ATOMS: atom_id res chain seq x y z
N MET A 1 -22.84 -13.34 -49.23
CA MET A 1 -21.58 -12.57 -49.37
C MET A 1 -21.59 -11.88 -50.72
N THR A 2 -21.49 -10.59 -50.73
CA THR A 2 -21.41 -9.80 -51.97
C THR A 2 -20.04 -10.04 -52.63
N SER A 3 -19.94 -9.75 -53.96
CA SER A 3 -18.68 -9.87 -54.73
C SER A 3 -17.56 -8.99 -54.08
N GLU A 4 -17.92 -7.82 -53.58
CA GLU A 4 -17.01 -6.88 -52.89
C GLU A 4 -16.45 -7.45 -51.61
N THR A 5 -17.28 -8.07 -50.76
CA THR A 5 -16.85 -8.68 -49.51
C THR A 5 -15.85 -9.81 -49.78
N ARG A 6 -16.06 -10.62 -50.85
CA ARG A 6 -15.14 -11.69 -51.25
C ARG A 6 -13.76 -11.16 -51.67
N THR A 7 -13.73 -9.99 -52.29
CA THR A 7 -12.48 -9.30 -52.70
C THR A 7 -11.69 -8.84 -51.47
N LEU A 8 -12.35 -8.32 -50.40
CA LEU A 8 -11.67 -7.91 -49.19
C LEU A 8 -11.02 -9.08 -48.44
N TYR A 9 -11.71 -10.21 -48.35
CA TYR A 9 -11.12 -11.43 -47.69
C TYR A 9 -9.89 -11.93 -48.46
N SER A 10 -9.85 -11.81 -49.80
CA SER A 10 -8.71 -12.27 -50.63
C SER A 10 -7.47 -11.38 -50.46
N GLN A 11 -7.61 -10.17 -49.91
CA GLN A 11 -6.49 -9.27 -49.62
C GLN A 11 -5.78 -9.62 -48.32
N LEU A 12 -6.40 -10.41 -47.40
CA LEU A 12 -5.78 -10.77 -46.14
C LEU A 12 -4.50 -11.57 -46.36
N PRO A 13 -3.39 -11.23 -45.71
CA PRO A 13 -2.12 -11.91 -45.93
C PRO A 13 -2.13 -13.30 -45.27
N ALA A 14 -1.38 -14.24 -45.88
CA ALA A 14 -1.10 -15.53 -45.23
C ALA A 14 -0.12 -15.34 -44.08
N ILE A 15 -0.33 -16.08 -42.98
CA ILE A 15 0.53 -16.03 -41.77
C ILE A 15 1.99 -16.31 -42.17
N ASP A 16 2.24 -17.34 -42.97
CA ASP A 16 3.59 -17.72 -43.35
C ASP A 16 4.31 -16.57 -44.10
N ARG A 17 3.59 -15.81 -44.93
CA ARG A 17 4.15 -14.64 -45.60
C ARG A 17 4.56 -13.54 -44.61
N LEU A 18 3.72 -13.26 -43.63
CA LEU A 18 4.03 -12.29 -42.58
C LEU A 18 5.24 -12.73 -41.76
N LEU A 19 5.32 -14.01 -41.38
CA LEU A 19 6.40 -14.55 -40.57
C LEU A 19 7.79 -14.51 -41.24
N HIS A 20 7.86 -14.37 -42.57
CA HIS A 20 9.12 -14.24 -43.30
C HIS A 20 9.53 -12.77 -43.50
N ASP A 21 8.68 -11.79 -43.16
CA ASP A 21 9.02 -10.39 -43.19
C ASP A 21 10.02 -10.03 -42.08
N SER A 22 11.01 -9.21 -42.37
CA SER A 22 12.08 -8.81 -41.47
C SER A 22 11.54 -8.16 -40.15
N ALA A 23 10.45 -7.42 -40.23
CA ALA A 23 9.79 -6.81 -39.06
C ALA A 23 9.27 -7.87 -38.08
N PHE A 24 8.70 -8.97 -38.61
CA PHE A 24 8.22 -10.06 -37.76
C PHE A 24 9.34 -10.98 -37.24
N LEU A 25 10.49 -11.06 -37.92
CA LEU A 25 11.66 -11.75 -37.41
C LEU A 25 12.11 -11.12 -36.06
N SER A 26 12.19 -9.81 -35.99
CA SER A 26 12.56 -9.10 -34.74
C SER A 26 11.53 -9.30 -33.62
N LEU A 27 10.26 -9.36 -33.96
CA LEU A 27 9.20 -9.66 -32.97
C LEU A 27 9.28 -11.09 -32.47
N ARG A 28 9.59 -12.06 -33.32
CA ARG A 28 9.80 -13.47 -32.96
C ARG A 28 10.99 -13.65 -32.01
N ASP A 29 12.09 -12.95 -32.28
CA ASP A 29 13.28 -12.99 -31.41
C ASP A 29 13.00 -12.43 -30.02
N ARG A 30 12.17 -11.39 -29.94
CA ARG A 30 11.83 -10.71 -28.68
C ARG A 30 10.73 -11.41 -27.87
N TYR A 31 9.68 -11.89 -28.54
CA TYR A 31 8.47 -12.41 -27.88
C TYR A 31 8.27 -13.93 -28.03
N GLY A 32 9.06 -14.57 -28.87
CA GLY A 32 8.96 -15.99 -29.16
C GLY A 32 8.01 -16.30 -30.34
N TYR A 33 8.34 -17.37 -31.08
CA TYR A 33 7.61 -17.79 -32.28
C TYR A 33 6.12 -18.04 -32.03
N THR A 34 5.80 -18.81 -30.99
CA THR A 34 4.42 -19.21 -30.68
C THR A 34 3.52 -18.00 -30.42
N GLN A 35 3.98 -17.06 -29.59
CA GLN A 35 3.19 -15.87 -29.26
C GLN A 35 2.91 -15.00 -30.50
N VAL A 36 3.90 -14.84 -31.38
CA VAL A 36 3.72 -14.08 -32.62
C VAL A 36 2.74 -14.77 -33.56
N VAL A 37 2.83 -16.09 -33.74
CA VAL A 37 1.89 -16.85 -34.56
C VAL A 37 0.46 -16.78 -34.02
N ASP A 38 0.28 -16.96 -32.74
CA ASP A 38 -1.05 -16.89 -32.12
C ASP A 38 -1.67 -15.50 -32.23
N LEU A 39 -0.85 -14.45 -32.03
CA LEU A 39 -1.30 -13.09 -32.26
C LEU A 39 -1.71 -12.86 -33.74
N LEU A 40 -0.92 -13.31 -34.71
CA LEU A 40 -1.26 -13.16 -36.13
C LEU A 40 -2.55 -13.88 -36.51
N ARG A 41 -2.83 -15.06 -35.90
CA ARG A 41 -4.12 -15.76 -36.07
C ARG A 41 -5.26 -14.90 -35.54
N GLN A 42 -5.11 -14.36 -34.33
CA GLN A 42 -6.09 -13.47 -33.72
C GLN A 42 -6.33 -12.22 -34.56
N MET A 43 -5.26 -11.57 -35.05
CA MET A 43 -5.37 -10.39 -35.90
C MET A 43 -6.10 -10.70 -37.23
N LEU A 44 -5.88 -11.88 -37.81
CA LEU A 44 -6.62 -12.33 -39.00
C LEU A 44 -8.12 -12.54 -38.69
N ASP A 45 -8.44 -13.09 -37.53
CA ASP A 45 -9.83 -13.28 -37.13
C ASP A 45 -10.50 -11.93 -36.84
N ASP A 46 -9.82 -10.99 -36.15
CA ASP A 46 -10.28 -9.63 -35.96
C ASP A 46 -10.52 -8.91 -37.32
N ALA A 47 -9.59 -9.06 -38.28
CA ALA A 47 -9.76 -8.49 -39.62
C ALA A 47 -10.97 -9.06 -40.35
N ARG A 48 -11.20 -10.37 -40.24
CA ARG A 48 -12.40 -11.03 -40.78
C ARG A 48 -13.69 -10.50 -40.17
N ASP A 49 -13.68 -10.27 -38.89
CA ASP A 49 -14.83 -9.74 -38.15
C ASP A 49 -15.12 -8.28 -38.54
N VAL A 50 -14.08 -7.43 -38.68
CA VAL A 50 -14.24 -6.08 -39.19
C VAL A 50 -14.84 -6.11 -40.59
N ILE A 51 -14.29 -6.90 -41.52
CA ILE A 51 -14.79 -7.01 -42.89
C ILE A 51 -16.27 -7.46 -42.90
N ARG A 52 -16.61 -8.44 -42.05
CA ARG A 52 -17.98 -8.95 -41.92
C ARG A 52 -18.97 -7.86 -41.51
N ASN A 53 -18.57 -7.02 -40.52
CA ASN A 53 -19.47 -6.07 -39.90
C ASN A 53 -19.52 -4.73 -40.62
N THR A 54 -18.41 -4.27 -41.22
CA THR A 54 -18.27 -2.92 -41.77
C THR A 54 -18.10 -2.89 -43.30
N GLN A 55 -17.79 -4.04 -43.90
CA GLN A 55 -17.41 -4.15 -45.34
C GLN A 55 -16.19 -3.28 -45.72
N THR A 56 -15.30 -3.03 -44.74
CA THR A 56 -14.04 -2.33 -44.90
C THR A 56 -12.88 -3.13 -44.33
N LEU A 57 -11.66 -2.84 -44.74
CA LEU A 57 -10.45 -3.33 -44.07
C LEU A 57 -10.27 -2.61 -42.73
N PRO A 58 -9.64 -3.24 -41.73
CA PRO A 58 -9.28 -2.56 -40.48
C PRO A 58 -8.36 -1.37 -40.74
N ASP A 59 -8.43 -0.34 -39.86
CA ASP A 59 -7.58 0.86 -39.96
C ASP A 59 -6.08 0.51 -39.90
N TRP A 60 -5.71 -0.53 -39.17
CA TRP A 60 -4.32 -1.02 -39.02
C TRP A 60 -3.86 -1.94 -40.18
N TYR A 61 -4.71 -2.22 -41.14
CA TYR A 61 -4.40 -3.15 -42.26
C TYR A 61 -3.14 -2.78 -43.04
N ALA A 62 -2.86 -1.50 -43.18
CA ALA A 62 -1.70 -1.01 -43.93
C ALA A 62 -0.35 -1.39 -43.30
N ASP A 63 -0.31 -1.62 -41.96
CA ASP A 63 0.92 -1.95 -41.21
C ASP A 63 0.67 -3.01 -40.16
N TRP A 64 0.67 -4.28 -40.60
CA TRP A 64 0.54 -5.46 -39.77
C TRP A 64 1.64 -5.57 -38.69
N ALA A 65 2.86 -5.15 -39.02
CA ALA A 65 3.99 -5.26 -38.14
C ALA A 65 3.89 -4.26 -36.96
N GLN A 66 3.46 -3.04 -37.25
CA GLN A 66 3.26 -2.03 -36.22
C GLN A 66 2.12 -2.39 -35.29
N GLU A 67 0.99 -2.87 -35.82
CA GLU A 67 -0.13 -3.32 -35.01
C GLU A 67 0.24 -4.54 -34.15
N ALA A 68 0.92 -5.53 -34.73
CA ALA A 68 1.41 -6.69 -33.99
C ALA A 68 2.38 -6.30 -32.88
N LYS A 69 3.30 -5.37 -33.16
CA LYS A 69 4.21 -4.83 -32.15
C LYS A 69 3.44 -4.18 -31.00
N LEU A 70 2.48 -3.32 -31.29
CA LEU A 70 1.66 -2.63 -30.29
C LEU A 70 0.91 -3.64 -29.41
N ARG A 71 0.28 -4.65 -29.99
CA ARG A 71 -0.45 -5.69 -29.25
C ARG A 71 0.48 -6.53 -28.39
N LEU A 72 1.66 -6.92 -28.90
CA LEU A 72 2.66 -7.67 -28.13
C LEU A 72 3.24 -6.82 -26.98
N GLU A 73 3.53 -5.56 -27.21
CA GLU A 73 3.99 -4.63 -26.18
C GLU A 73 2.95 -4.47 -25.07
N ASN A 74 1.67 -4.33 -25.45
CA ASN A 74 0.57 -4.26 -24.48
C ASN A 74 0.38 -5.56 -23.71
N ALA A 75 0.43 -6.71 -24.38
CA ALA A 75 0.30 -8.02 -23.74
C ALA A 75 1.48 -8.35 -22.82
N ALA A 76 2.67 -7.85 -23.14
CA ALA A 76 3.88 -8.04 -22.33
C ALA A 76 3.97 -7.07 -21.13
N GLN A 77 3.07 -6.09 -21.04
CA GLN A 77 3.07 -5.18 -19.89
C GLN A 77 2.73 -5.91 -18.60
N SER A 78 3.53 -5.68 -17.57
CA SER A 78 3.21 -6.18 -16.23
C SER A 78 1.89 -5.59 -15.72
N ALA A 79 1.06 -6.40 -15.07
CA ALA A 79 -0.13 -5.92 -14.38
C ALA A 79 0.22 -4.96 -13.22
N LEU A 80 1.38 -5.18 -12.56
CA LEU A 80 1.95 -4.28 -11.57
C LEU A 80 2.88 -3.29 -12.24
N ARG A 81 2.33 -2.16 -12.66
CA ARG A 81 3.07 -1.10 -13.37
C ARG A 81 3.44 0.02 -12.42
N PRO A 82 4.65 0.58 -12.52
CA PRO A 82 4.97 1.84 -11.85
C PRO A 82 4.01 2.94 -12.31
N VAL A 83 3.60 3.80 -11.39
CA VAL A 83 2.77 4.98 -11.68
C VAL A 83 3.36 6.22 -11.03
N ILE A 84 3.03 7.39 -11.55
CA ILE A 84 3.33 8.67 -10.90
C ILE A 84 2.10 9.05 -10.07
N ASN A 85 2.23 8.95 -8.74
CA ASN A 85 1.15 9.25 -7.80
C ASN A 85 1.07 10.76 -7.53
N LEU A 86 0.10 11.43 -8.11
CA LEU A 86 -0.22 12.84 -7.87
C LEU A 86 -1.65 13.03 -7.36
N THR A 87 -2.19 12.00 -6.67
CA THR A 87 -3.54 12.03 -6.09
C THR A 87 -3.64 12.95 -4.88
N GLY A 88 -2.52 13.24 -4.22
CA GLY A 88 -2.46 13.95 -2.95
C GLY A 88 -2.57 13.03 -1.72
N THR A 89 -2.54 11.72 -1.88
CA THR A 89 -2.46 10.76 -0.77
C THR A 89 -1.10 10.08 -0.80
N VAL A 90 -0.30 10.25 0.26
CA VAL A 90 1.06 9.68 0.33
C VAL A 90 1.01 8.15 0.47
N LEU A 91 0.38 7.65 1.54
CA LEU A 91 0.19 6.22 1.78
C LEU A 91 -1.10 5.73 1.09
N HIS A 92 -1.12 5.78 -0.24
CA HIS A 92 -2.31 5.42 -1.01
C HIS A 92 -2.51 3.91 -1.07
N THR A 93 -3.60 3.41 -0.49
CA THR A 93 -3.88 1.97 -0.34
C THR A 93 -3.83 1.21 -1.66
N ASN A 94 -4.44 1.76 -2.72
CA ASN A 94 -4.52 1.08 -4.02
C ASN A 94 -3.25 1.25 -4.88
N LEU A 95 -2.27 2.05 -4.44
CA LEU A 95 -1.01 2.29 -5.14
C LEU A 95 0.22 1.69 -4.41
N GLY A 96 -0.02 0.76 -3.48
CA GLY A 96 1.02 -0.01 -2.81
C GLY A 96 1.52 0.57 -1.49
N ARG A 97 0.92 1.65 -0.98
CA ARG A 97 1.26 2.30 0.30
C ARG A 97 2.70 2.83 0.36
N ALA A 98 3.51 2.41 1.36
CA ALA A 98 4.86 2.91 1.57
C ALA A 98 5.84 2.46 0.48
N LEU A 99 6.59 3.42 -0.06
CA LEU A 99 7.75 3.15 -0.90
C LEU A 99 8.91 2.65 -0.02
N GLN A 100 9.72 1.74 -0.57
CA GLN A 100 10.85 1.18 0.17
C GLN A 100 12.07 2.08 0.10
N ALA A 101 12.82 2.15 1.21
CA ALA A 101 14.12 2.80 1.25
C ALA A 101 15.12 2.06 0.34
N GLN A 102 16.15 2.76 -0.15
CA GLN A 102 17.16 2.19 -1.03
C GLN A 102 17.85 0.98 -0.38
N GLU A 103 18.16 1.07 0.91
CA GLU A 103 18.77 -0.02 1.69
C GLU A 103 17.88 -1.28 1.72
N ALA A 104 16.54 -1.08 1.78
CA ALA A 104 15.59 -2.20 1.75
C ALA A 104 15.54 -2.85 0.36
N ILE A 105 15.56 -2.07 -0.73
CA ILE A 105 15.60 -2.56 -2.11
C ILE A 105 16.87 -3.40 -2.34
N GLU A 106 18.01 -2.92 -1.88
CA GLU A 106 19.30 -3.61 -1.99
C GLU A 106 19.29 -4.93 -1.19
N ALA A 107 18.78 -4.92 0.04
CA ALA A 107 18.67 -6.11 0.87
C ALA A 107 17.76 -7.19 0.23
N VAL A 108 16.63 -6.80 -0.33
CA VAL A 108 15.74 -7.70 -1.09
C VAL A 108 16.46 -8.29 -2.28
N THR A 109 17.15 -7.46 -3.06
CA THR A 109 17.89 -7.90 -4.25
C THR A 109 18.96 -8.94 -3.88
N GLN A 110 19.68 -8.73 -2.80
CA GLN A 110 20.67 -9.69 -2.29
C GLN A 110 20.00 -11.00 -1.83
N ALA A 111 18.91 -10.91 -1.07
CA ALA A 111 18.17 -12.07 -0.58
C ALA A 111 17.58 -12.92 -1.73
N MET A 112 17.26 -12.30 -2.87
CA MET A 112 16.76 -12.99 -4.05
C MET A 112 17.88 -13.72 -4.83
N ARG A 113 19.09 -13.16 -4.86
CA ARG A 113 20.20 -13.67 -5.68
C ARG A 113 20.92 -14.89 -5.11
N ALA A 114 20.77 -15.15 -3.80
CA ALA A 114 21.51 -16.22 -3.13
C ALA A 114 20.66 -16.95 -2.08
N PRO A 115 21.05 -18.16 -1.67
CA PRO A 115 20.56 -18.76 -0.42
C PRO A 115 20.91 -17.84 0.77
N VAL A 116 20.00 -17.74 1.73
CA VAL A 116 20.17 -16.90 2.93
C VAL A 116 19.88 -17.68 4.20
N THR A 117 20.41 -17.24 5.33
CA THR A 117 20.28 -17.83 6.67
C THR A 117 18.90 -17.59 7.26
N LEU A 118 17.84 -17.92 6.52
CA LEU A 118 16.45 -17.62 6.89
C LEU A 118 16.01 -18.34 8.18
N GLU A 119 16.23 -19.65 8.23
CA GLU A 119 15.92 -20.51 9.39
C GLU A 119 17.16 -21.32 9.82
N TYR A 120 18.36 -20.90 9.43
CA TYR A 120 19.60 -21.55 9.80
C TYR A 120 20.38 -20.67 10.79
N ASP A 121 20.64 -21.21 11.96
CA ASP A 121 21.49 -20.57 12.98
C ASP A 121 22.95 -20.89 12.69
N LEU A 122 23.73 -19.86 12.34
CA LEU A 122 25.15 -20.04 12.02
C LEU A 122 26.00 -20.44 13.24
N ASP A 123 25.64 -19.96 14.44
CA ASP A 123 26.38 -20.22 15.65
C ASP A 123 26.11 -21.63 16.18
N GLY A 124 24.85 -22.05 16.17
CA GLY A 124 24.39 -23.35 16.65
C GLY A 124 24.41 -24.45 15.57
N ALA A 125 24.73 -24.13 14.32
CA ALA A 125 24.70 -25.04 13.17
C ALA A 125 23.40 -25.82 13.04
N GLY A 126 22.27 -25.19 13.37
CA GLY A 126 20.95 -25.83 13.46
C GLY A 126 19.82 -24.97 12.97
N ARG A 127 18.59 -25.42 13.23
CA ARG A 127 17.37 -24.69 12.88
C ARG A 127 17.11 -23.57 13.87
N GLY A 128 16.96 -22.33 13.35
CA GLY A 128 16.55 -21.13 14.07
C GLY A 128 15.15 -20.64 13.69
N HIS A 129 14.68 -19.61 14.37
CA HIS A 129 13.47 -18.87 14.00
C HIS A 129 13.83 -17.80 12.97
N ARG A 130 13.02 -17.69 11.90
CA ARG A 130 13.29 -16.77 10.77
C ARG A 130 13.24 -15.29 11.13
N ASP A 131 12.48 -14.92 12.16
CA ASP A 131 12.28 -13.54 12.62
C ASP A 131 13.19 -13.14 13.80
N ARG A 132 14.14 -14.00 14.20
CA ARG A 132 15.01 -13.78 15.37
C ARG A 132 15.83 -12.47 15.28
N ALA A 133 16.46 -12.23 14.13
CA ALA A 133 17.26 -11.02 13.95
C ALA A 133 16.43 -9.74 14.03
N LEU A 134 15.21 -9.79 13.46
CA LEU A 134 14.26 -8.67 13.52
C LEU A 134 13.70 -8.49 14.94
N ALA A 135 13.43 -9.58 15.65
CA ALA A 135 12.99 -9.51 17.05
C ALA A 135 14.00 -8.75 17.91
N THR A 136 15.29 -9.02 17.76
CA THR A 136 16.35 -8.29 18.47
C THR A 136 16.34 -6.79 18.16
N LEU A 137 16.18 -6.40 16.88
CA LEU A 137 16.08 -5.00 16.48
C LEU A 137 14.82 -4.34 17.06
N LEU A 138 13.68 -5.02 16.96
CA LEU A 138 12.40 -4.51 17.47
C LEU A 138 12.44 -4.34 19.00
N CYS A 139 13.01 -5.28 19.74
CA CYS A 139 13.20 -5.15 21.19
C CYS A 139 14.06 -3.93 21.54
N ARG A 140 15.14 -3.69 20.78
CA ARG A 140 16.00 -2.52 20.96
C ARG A 140 15.26 -1.20 20.69
N ILE A 141 14.40 -1.16 19.65
CA ILE A 141 13.67 0.04 19.24
C ILE A 141 12.47 0.30 20.18
N THR A 142 11.75 -0.76 20.56
CA THR A 142 10.46 -0.63 21.27
C THR A 142 10.56 -0.81 22.78
N GLY A 143 11.64 -1.40 23.28
CA GLY A 143 11.77 -1.79 24.69
C GLY A 143 10.96 -3.05 25.06
N ALA A 144 10.37 -3.75 24.09
CA ALA A 144 9.67 -5.00 24.31
C ALA A 144 10.62 -6.15 24.68
N GLU A 145 10.10 -7.18 25.33
CA GLU A 145 10.88 -8.37 25.71
C GLU A 145 11.16 -9.29 24.50
N ASP A 146 10.22 -9.37 23.54
CA ASP A 146 10.34 -10.20 22.34
C ASP A 146 9.40 -9.69 21.24
N ALA A 147 9.54 -10.24 20.02
CA ALA A 147 8.72 -9.88 18.86
C ALA A 147 8.39 -11.08 17.95
N CYS A 148 7.30 -10.96 17.22
CA CYS A 148 6.83 -11.92 16.23
C CYS A 148 6.41 -11.17 14.95
N ILE A 149 6.85 -11.64 13.77
CA ILE A 149 6.55 -11.03 12.49
C ILE A 149 5.67 -11.98 11.66
N VAL A 150 4.61 -11.43 11.08
CA VAL A 150 3.69 -12.12 10.17
C VAL A 150 3.48 -11.31 8.88
N ASN A 151 2.76 -11.85 7.91
CA ASN A 151 2.65 -11.30 6.56
C ASN A 151 1.88 -9.97 6.46
N ASN A 152 1.01 -9.63 7.42
CA ASN A 152 0.34 -8.32 7.53
C ASN A 152 -0.27 -8.13 8.92
N ASN A 153 -0.77 -6.92 9.22
CA ASN A 153 -1.31 -6.63 10.56
C ASN A 153 -2.65 -7.35 10.85
N ALA A 154 -3.48 -7.61 9.85
CA ALA A 154 -4.69 -8.40 10.05
C ALA A 154 -4.37 -9.83 10.52
N ALA A 155 -3.31 -10.43 9.96
CA ALA A 155 -2.76 -11.71 10.41
C ALA A 155 -2.16 -11.62 11.83
N ALA A 156 -1.55 -10.49 12.18
CA ALA A 156 -1.03 -10.25 13.54
C ALA A 156 -2.17 -10.25 14.57
N VAL A 157 -3.24 -9.52 14.31
CA VAL A 157 -4.43 -9.48 15.18
C VAL A 157 -5.07 -10.87 15.29
N LEU A 158 -5.27 -11.57 14.17
CA LEU A 158 -5.81 -12.94 14.16
C LEU A 158 -4.95 -13.90 15.00
N LEU A 159 -3.63 -13.88 14.81
CA LEU A 159 -2.70 -14.73 15.55
C LEU A 159 -2.69 -14.40 17.03
N MET A 160 -2.66 -13.12 17.39
CA MET A 160 -2.72 -12.62 18.76
C MET A 160 -3.95 -13.18 19.49
N LEU A 161 -5.14 -12.98 18.89
CA LEU A 161 -6.40 -13.45 19.45
C LEU A 161 -6.47 -14.98 19.56
N ALA A 162 -6.13 -15.68 18.48
CA ALA A 162 -6.19 -17.15 18.46
C ALA A 162 -5.22 -17.81 19.46
N ALA A 163 -4.03 -17.25 19.63
CA ALA A 163 -3.03 -17.81 20.53
C ALA A 163 -3.27 -17.51 22.02
N THR A 164 -3.94 -16.38 22.33
CA THR A 164 -4.06 -15.91 23.71
C THR A 164 -5.47 -16.01 24.31
N ALA A 165 -6.51 -15.98 23.48
CA ALA A 165 -7.89 -15.87 23.94
C ALA A 165 -8.89 -16.81 23.24
N SER A 166 -8.43 -17.82 22.47
CA SER A 166 -9.33 -18.79 21.85
C SER A 166 -10.15 -19.52 22.91
N GLY A 167 -11.47 -19.62 22.69
CA GLY A 167 -12.44 -20.19 23.64
C GLY A 167 -12.81 -19.28 24.81
N LYS A 168 -12.30 -18.04 24.85
CA LYS A 168 -12.55 -17.07 25.93
C LYS A 168 -13.18 -15.79 25.39
N GLU A 169 -13.60 -14.93 26.32
CA GLU A 169 -14.10 -13.59 26.03
C GLU A 169 -12.95 -12.60 25.83
N VAL A 170 -13.11 -11.72 24.84
CA VAL A 170 -12.23 -10.56 24.62
C VAL A 170 -13.06 -9.31 24.84
N VAL A 171 -12.68 -8.51 25.83
CA VAL A 171 -13.38 -7.27 26.20
C VAL A 171 -12.80 -6.12 25.37
N VAL A 172 -13.67 -5.41 24.64
CA VAL A 172 -13.28 -4.29 23.78
C VAL A 172 -14.32 -3.16 23.85
N SER A 173 -13.88 -1.92 23.74
CA SER A 173 -14.79 -0.76 23.68
C SER A 173 -15.63 -0.79 22.39
N ARG A 174 -16.94 -0.55 22.53
CA ARG A 174 -17.85 -0.47 21.37
C ARG A 174 -17.43 0.60 20.35
N GLY A 175 -16.86 1.72 20.80
CA GLY A 175 -16.30 2.77 19.94
C GLY A 175 -15.05 2.38 19.17
N GLU A 176 -14.47 1.19 19.44
CA GLU A 176 -13.24 0.69 18.82
C GLU A 176 -13.46 -0.53 17.90
N LEU A 177 -14.73 -0.84 17.58
CA LEU A 177 -15.09 -1.90 16.63
C LEU A 177 -14.89 -1.45 15.19
N VAL A 178 -13.63 -1.37 14.79
CA VAL A 178 -13.22 -0.80 13.51
C VAL A 178 -13.48 -1.76 12.34
N GLU A 179 -13.81 -1.17 11.18
CA GLU A 179 -13.76 -1.82 9.86
C GLU A 179 -12.69 -1.14 8.99
N ILE A 180 -11.78 -1.92 8.40
CA ILE A 180 -10.70 -1.44 7.53
C ILE A 180 -10.69 -2.23 6.22
N GLY A 181 -10.55 -1.52 5.09
CA GLY A 181 -10.35 -2.16 3.79
C GLY A 181 -11.50 -3.02 3.28
N GLY A 182 -12.73 -2.76 3.75
CA GLY A 182 -13.97 -3.37 3.25
C GLY A 182 -14.27 -4.79 3.73
N ALA A 183 -13.34 -5.47 4.43
CA ALA A 183 -13.54 -6.84 4.88
C ALA A 183 -12.94 -7.14 6.27
N PHE A 184 -12.02 -6.33 6.76
CA PHE A 184 -11.43 -6.52 8.08
C PHE A 184 -12.30 -5.82 9.14
N ARG A 185 -13.08 -6.61 9.86
CA ARG A 185 -13.92 -6.18 11.00
C ARG A 185 -13.44 -6.86 12.27
N ILE A 186 -13.17 -6.12 13.31
CA ILE A 186 -12.71 -6.66 14.59
C ILE A 186 -13.63 -7.77 15.12
N PRO A 187 -14.99 -7.63 15.12
CA PRO A 187 -15.87 -8.70 15.55
C PRO A 187 -15.75 -9.99 14.73
N ASP A 188 -15.57 -9.87 13.43
CA ASP A 188 -15.45 -11.04 12.55
C ASP A 188 -14.10 -11.74 12.74
N VAL A 189 -13.02 -10.98 12.93
CA VAL A 189 -11.67 -11.52 13.23
C VAL A 189 -11.67 -12.23 14.57
N MET A 190 -12.30 -11.67 15.62
CA MET A 190 -12.45 -12.31 16.91
C MET A 190 -13.18 -13.66 16.79
N ARG A 191 -14.28 -13.69 16.06
CA ARG A 191 -15.03 -14.94 15.81
C ARG A 191 -14.19 -15.99 15.08
N GLN A 192 -13.42 -15.58 14.05
CA GLN A 192 -12.52 -16.47 13.31
C GLN A 192 -11.35 -16.97 14.19
N ALA A 193 -10.92 -16.20 15.17
CA ALA A 193 -9.91 -16.59 16.15
C ALA A 193 -10.46 -17.54 17.24
N GLY A 194 -11.75 -17.84 17.22
CA GLY A 194 -12.42 -18.65 18.24
C GLY A 194 -12.71 -17.91 19.53
N CYS A 195 -12.70 -16.57 19.53
CA CYS A 195 -12.99 -15.73 20.68
C CYS A 195 -14.46 -15.30 20.71
N THR A 196 -14.97 -15.03 21.90
CA THR A 196 -16.27 -14.38 22.12
C THR A 196 -16.05 -12.89 22.33
N LEU A 197 -16.68 -12.06 21.51
CA LEU A 197 -16.66 -10.61 21.67
C LEU A 197 -17.49 -10.19 22.87
N HIS A 198 -16.91 -9.41 23.78
CA HIS A 198 -17.59 -8.76 24.89
C HIS A 198 -17.43 -7.24 24.77
N GLU A 199 -18.47 -6.57 24.27
CA GLU A 199 -18.45 -5.12 24.05
C GLU A 199 -18.72 -4.36 25.34
N VAL A 200 -17.96 -3.28 25.60
CA VAL A 200 -18.18 -2.40 26.77
C VAL A 200 -18.40 -0.95 26.35
N GLY A 201 -19.08 -0.20 27.21
CA GLY A 201 -19.40 1.20 26.98
C GLY A 201 -20.42 1.42 25.88
N THR A 202 -20.34 2.60 25.26
CA THR A 202 -21.18 3.04 24.15
C THR A 202 -20.33 3.48 22.98
N THR A 203 -20.94 3.85 21.84
CA THR A 203 -20.22 4.27 20.62
C THR A 203 -19.22 5.40 20.90
N ASN A 204 -19.58 6.39 21.73
CA ASN A 204 -18.79 7.58 21.97
C ASN A 204 -18.19 7.67 23.40
N ARG A 205 -18.58 6.79 24.32
CA ARG A 205 -18.11 6.86 25.69
C ARG A 205 -17.88 5.48 26.29
N THR A 206 -16.66 5.23 26.76
CA THR A 206 -16.27 4.07 27.54
C THR A 206 -15.46 4.53 28.73
N HIS A 207 -15.75 3.99 29.91
CA HIS A 207 -15.11 4.34 31.18
C HIS A 207 -14.40 3.12 31.77
N ALA A 208 -13.42 3.33 32.64
CA ALA A 208 -12.72 2.27 33.37
C ALA A 208 -13.67 1.27 34.06
N LYS A 209 -14.73 1.79 34.67
CA LYS A 209 -15.75 0.97 35.34
C LYS A 209 -16.42 -0.06 34.41
N ASP A 210 -16.54 0.26 33.10
CA ASP A 210 -17.19 -0.61 32.14
C ASP A 210 -16.35 -1.87 31.93
N TYR A 211 -15.01 -1.73 31.90
CA TYR A 211 -14.07 -2.85 31.85
C TYR A 211 -14.08 -3.65 33.14
N HIS A 212 -14.03 -3.00 34.33
CA HIS A 212 -14.10 -3.70 35.64
C HIS A 212 -15.37 -4.53 35.79
N GLN A 213 -16.51 -4.04 35.30
CA GLN A 213 -17.79 -4.73 35.37
C GLN A 213 -17.92 -5.90 34.40
N ALA A 214 -17.18 -5.85 33.27
CA ALA A 214 -17.25 -6.84 32.21
C ALA A 214 -16.37 -8.06 32.47
N VAL A 215 -15.27 -7.90 33.22
CA VAL A 215 -14.32 -8.99 33.47
C VAL A 215 -14.98 -10.06 34.36
N ASN A 216 -14.86 -11.30 33.90
CA ASN A 216 -15.37 -12.49 34.56
C ASN A 216 -14.42 -13.69 34.37
N GLU A 217 -14.75 -14.87 34.86
CA GLU A 217 -13.93 -16.09 34.76
C GLU A 217 -13.65 -16.57 33.35
N ASN A 218 -14.48 -16.15 32.37
CA ASN A 218 -14.31 -16.49 30.97
C ASN A 218 -13.47 -15.45 30.22
N THR A 219 -13.13 -14.31 30.84
CA THR A 219 -12.34 -13.26 30.20
C THR A 219 -10.90 -13.71 29.99
N GLY A 220 -10.41 -13.65 28.76
CA GLY A 220 -9.04 -14.01 28.38
C GLY A 220 -8.17 -12.84 28.04
N LEU A 221 -8.76 -11.71 27.59
CA LEU A 221 -8.00 -10.57 27.06
C LEU A 221 -8.81 -9.28 27.18
N LEU A 222 -8.17 -8.18 27.53
CA LEU A 222 -8.64 -6.83 27.28
C LEU A 222 -7.99 -6.32 25.99
N MET A 223 -8.77 -5.80 25.06
CA MET A 223 -8.24 -5.35 23.78
C MET A 223 -8.52 -3.86 23.55
N LYS A 224 -7.48 -3.14 23.19
CA LYS A 224 -7.51 -1.78 22.70
C LYS A 224 -7.33 -1.78 21.18
N VAL A 225 -8.21 -1.10 20.45
CA VAL A 225 -8.06 -0.93 19.01
C VAL A 225 -7.98 0.55 18.69
N HIS A 226 -6.84 0.98 18.17
CA HIS A 226 -6.65 2.37 17.77
C HIS A 226 -7.45 2.69 16.50
N THR A 227 -8.29 3.73 16.58
CA THR A 227 -9.17 4.16 15.49
C THR A 227 -8.41 5.00 14.45
N SER A 228 -7.40 4.43 13.83
CA SER A 228 -6.49 5.12 12.91
C SER A 228 -7.15 5.61 11.60
N ASN A 229 -8.35 5.14 11.27
CA ASN A 229 -9.05 5.43 10.02
C ASN A 229 -10.35 6.22 10.16
N TYR A 230 -10.75 6.57 11.38
CA TYR A 230 -11.88 7.48 11.68
C TYR A 230 -11.67 8.19 13.01
N SER A 231 -12.44 9.26 13.25
CA SER A 231 -12.50 9.96 14.53
C SER A 231 -13.94 10.06 15.01
N ILE A 232 -14.13 10.03 16.35
CA ILE A 232 -15.40 10.32 17.01
C ILE A 232 -15.22 11.63 17.75
N GLU A 233 -15.99 12.65 17.38
CA GLU A 233 -15.90 14.01 17.90
C GLU A 233 -17.12 14.37 18.76
N GLY A 234 -16.95 15.38 19.62
CA GLY A 234 -18.00 15.90 20.48
C GLY A 234 -17.89 15.41 21.91
N PHE A 235 -19.01 14.98 22.52
CA PHE A 235 -19.04 14.50 23.90
C PHE A 235 -18.54 13.06 24.02
N THR A 236 -17.22 12.87 24.02
CA THR A 236 -16.54 11.58 23.98
C THR A 236 -15.78 11.27 25.27
N LYS A 237 -15.51 10.00 25.55
CA LYS A 237 -14.61 9.49 26.57
C LYS A 237 -14.07 8.13 26.12
N THR A 238 -12.74 7.96 26.17
CA THR A 238 -12.06 6.69 25.95
C THR A 238 -11.24 6.31 27.18
N VAL A 239 -10.95 5.05 27.33
CA VAL A 239 -9.94 4.53 28.27
C VAL A 239 -8.64 4.47 27.50
N GLU A 240 -7.66 5.24 27.94
CA GLU A 240 -6.34 5.29 27.32
C GLU A 240 -5.57 3.97 27.56
N GLU A 241 -4.56 3.70 26.74
CA GLU A 241 -3.81 2.44 26.79
C GLU A 241 -3.15 2.20 28.16
N ALA A 242 -2.60 3.26 28.77
CA ALA A 242 -1.97 3.18 30.08
C ALA A 242 -2.99 2.86 31.18
N GLU A 243 -4.17 3.47 31.15
CA GLU A 243 -5.27 3.19 32.08
C GLU A 243 -5.78 1.75 31.90
N LEU A 244 -5.91 1.29 30.63
CA LEU A 244 -6.32 -0.09 30.37
C LEU A 244 -5.28 -1.11 30.82
N ALA A 245 -3.98 -0.82 30.65
CA ALA A 245 -2.90 -1.67 31.14
C ALA A 245 -2.89 -1.78 32.68
N GLU A 246 -3.26 -0.70 33.39
CA GLU A 246 -3.42 -0.71 34.85
C GLU A 246 -4.61 -1.59 35.27
N ILE A 247 -5.77 -1.43 34.64
CA ILE A 247 -6.96 -2.29 34.86
C ILE A 247 -6.59 -3.75 34.60
N GLY A 248 -5.90 -4.07 33.55
CA GLY A 248 -5.46 -5.44 33.24
C GLY A 248 -4.55 -6.02 34.30
N ARG A 249 -3.66 -5.20 34.90
CA ARG A 249 -2.77 -5.61 35.99
C ARG A 249 -3.56 -5.85 37.28
N GLU A 250 -4.52 -4.99 37.61
CA GLU A 250 -5.38 -5.13 38.78
C GLU A 250 -6.24 -6.41 38.75
N LEU A 251 -6.72 -6.75 37.55
CA LEU A 251 -7.62 -7.88 37.32
C LEU A 251 -6.90 -9.17 36.88
N ASP A 252 -5.56 -9.14 36.79
CA ASP A 252 -4.72 -10.24 36.27
C ASP A 252 -5.14 -10.73 34.88
N ILE A 253 -5.59 -9.82 34.02
CA ILE A 253 -5.97 -10.08 32.63
C ILE A 253 -4.97 -9.41 31.70
N PRO A 254 -4.38 -10.11 30.68
CA PRO A 254 -3.48 -9.50 29.75
C PRO A 254 -4.19 -8.45 28.87
N VAL A 255 -3.43 -7.42 28.46
CA VAL A 255 -3.90 -6.37 27.56
C VAL A 255 -3.18 -6.46 26.22
N ALA A 256 -3.94 -6.46 25.14
CA ALA A 256 -3.41 -6.34 23.78
C ALA A 256 -3.87 -5.04 23.13
N ALA A 257 -3.02 -4.44 22.34
CA ALA A 257 -3.35 -3.24 21.56
C ALA A 257 -3.05 -3.44 20.07
N ASP A 258 -3.98 -3.04 19.22
CA ASP A 258 -3.77 -2.92 17.77
C ASP A 258 -3.66 -1.45 17.40
N LEU A 259 -2.47 -1.02 16.99
CA LEU A 259 -2.20 0.38 16.61
C LEU A 259 -2.54 0.67 15.14
N GLY A 260 -2.50 -0.33 14.27
CA GLY A 260 -2.77 -0.16 12.85
C GLY A 260 -1.77 0.70 12.07
N SER A 261 -1.46 1.92 12.53
CA SER A 261 -0.63 2.91 11.80
C SER A 261 0.87 2.64 11.82
N GLY A 262 1.42 2.12 12.91
CA GLY A 262 2.79 1.62 13.01
C GLY A 262 3.90 2.67 13.03
N SER A 263 3.72 3.80 13.71
CA SER A 263 4.83 4.77 13.89
C SER A 263 5.82 4.29 14.95
N LEU A 264 7.12 4.33 14.64
CA LEU A 264 8.22 4.05 15.58
C LEU A 264 8.99 5.30 16.00
N VAL A 265 8.58 6.49 15.56
CA VAL A 265 9.11 7.78 15.96
C VAL A 265 7.98 8.74 16.30
N ASP A 266 8.27 9.69 17.17
CA ASP A 266 7.33 10.78 17.45
C ASP A 266 7.23 11.71 16.25
N LEU A 267 6.14 11.57 15.50
CA LEU A 267 5.89 12.35 14.29
C LEU A 267 5.77 13.85 14.57
N SER A 268 5.44 14.25 15.80
CA SER A 268 5.33 15.67 16.18
C SER A 268 6.67 16.41 16.08
N GLN A 269 7.81 15.71 16.20
CA GLN A 269 9.15 16.29 15.99
C GLN A 269 9.37 16.75 14.55
N TYR A 270 8.58 16.26 13.61
CA TYR A 270 8.60 16.63 12.20
C TYR A 270 7.44 17.54 11.80
N GLY A 271 6.70 18.08 12.79
CA GLY A 271 5.53 18.93 12.53
C GLY A 271 4.30 18.16 12.00
N LEU A 272 4.27 16.85 12.17
CA LEU A 272 3.18 15.97 11.78
C LEU A 272 2.26 15.67 12.97
N PRO A 273 1.03 15.19 12.75
CA PRO A 273 0.13 14.77 13.82
C PRO A 273 0.76 13.70 14.71
N LYS A 274 0.46 13.78 16.01
CA LYS A 274 0.94 12.80 16.97
C LYS A 274 0.19 11.49 16.82
N GLU A 275 0.93 10.37 16.75
CA GLU A 275 0.41 9.02 16.73
C GLU A 275 0.94 8.23 17.93
N PRO A 276 0.15 7.30 18.51
CA PRO A 276 0.64 6.42 19.55
C PRO A 276 1.75 5.50 19.00
N MET A 277 2.78 5.29 19.82
CA MET A 277 3.93 4.48 19.45
C MET A 277 3.97 3.18 20.27
N PRO A 278 4.39 2.04 19.68
CA PRO A 278 4.55 0.79 20.42
C PRO A 278 5.38 0.93 21.69
N GLN A 279 6.44 1.75 21.67
CA GLN A 279 7.32 2.02 22.83
C GLN A 279 6.53 2.57 24.04
N GLN A 280 5.60 3.48 23.77
CA GLN A 280 4.79 4.09 24.83
C GLN A 280 3.85 3.07 25.48
N LEU A 281 3.23 2.21 24.66
CA LEU A 281 2.31 1.18 25.14
C LEU A 281 3.05 0.08 25.92
N ILE A 282 4.22 -0.34 25.43
CA ILE A 282 5.06 -1.32 26.15
C ILE A 282 5.51 -0.74 27.49
N ALA A 283 5.96 0.51 27.52
CA ALA A 283 6.36 1.19 28.76
C ALA A 283 5.19 1.34 29.76
N ALA A 284 3.96 1.51 29.25
CA ALA A 284 2.74 1.56 30.05
C ALA A 284 2.30 0.18 30.60
N GLY A 285 2.88 -0.91 30.12
CA GLY A 285 2.61 -2.25 30.58
C GLY A 285 1.62 -3.06 29.73
N VAL A 286 1.29 -2.61 28.53
CA VAL A 286 0.52 -3.39 27.55
C VAL A 286 1.28 -4.68 27.21
N SER A 287 0.58 -5.81 27.25
CA SER A 287 1.21 -7.14 27.13
C SER A 287 1.62 -7.50 25.72
N LEU A 288 0.82 -7.12 24.71
CA LEU A 288 1.09 -7.31 23.30
C LEU A 288 0.64 -6.07 22.52
N VAL A 289 1.45 -5.63 21.57
CA VAL A 289 1.14 -4.51 20.65
C VAL A 289 1.36 -4.96 19.23
N SER A 290 0.32 -4.85 18.39
CA SER A 290 0.43 -5.11 16.93
C SER A 290 0.37 -3.85 16.11
N PHE A 291 1.07 -3.85 14.96
CA PHE A 291 1.07 -2.73 14.02
C PHE A 291 1.54 -3.13 12.62
N SER A 292 1.16 -2.31 11.62
CA SER A 292 1.55 -2.48 10.23
C SER A 292 2.94 -1.89 9.96
N SER A 293 3.76 -2.54 9.14
CA SER A 293 5.03 -1.96 8.72
C SER A 293 4.94 -1.11 7.45
N ASP A 294 3.94 -1.32 6.60
CA ASP A 294 3.79 -0.69 5.28
C ASP A 294 3.00 0.64 5.30
N LYS A 295 2.85 1.22 6.48
CA LYS A 295 2.23 2.53 6.69
C LYS A 295 3.27 3.55 7.18
N LEU A 296 3.09 4.14 8.38
CA LEU A 296 3.96 5.17 8.92
C LEU A 296 5.38 4.68 9.20
N LEU A 297 5.56 3.40 9.50
CA LEU A 297 6.90 2.80 9.61
C LEU A 297 7.66 2.86 8.29
N GLY A 298 6.98 2.84 7.14
CA GLY A 298 7.63 2.97 5.83
C GLY A 298 8.38 1.72 5.34
N GLY A 299 8.05 0.56 5.88
CA GLY A 299 8.61 -0.73 5.49
C GLY A 299 7.77 -1.51 4.48
N PRO A 300 8.12 -2.78 4.23
CA PRO A 300 7.33 -3.70 3.41
C PRO A 300 6.04 -4.08 4.12
N GLN A 301 5.09 -4.69 3.39
CA GLN A 301 3.90 -5.23 4.04
C GLN A 301 4.25 -6.35 5.01
N ALA A 302 4.10 -6.09 6.30
CA ALA A 302 4.19 -7.06 7.38
C ALA A 302 3.34 -6.62 8.57
N GLY A 303 2.93 -7.58 9.39
CA GLY A 303 2.39 -7.37 10.72
C GLY A 303 3.47 -7.64 11.76
N ILE A 304 3.66 -6.71 12.66
CA ILE A 304 4.63 -6.80 13.74
C ILE A 304 3.86 -6.91 15.06
N ILE A 305 4.26 -7.85 15.89
CA ILE A 305 3.74 -8.00 17.27
C ILE A 305 4.93 -7.91 18.19
N VAL A 306 4.89 -6.99 19.16
CA VAL A 306 5.91 -6.84 20.19
C VAL A 306 5.27 -6.97 21.57
N GLY A 307 5.99 -7.47 22.57
CA GLY A 307 5.45 -7.55 23.92
C GLY A 307 6.18 -8.51 24.84
N LYS A 308 5.44 -9.09 25.78
CA LYS A 308 5.97 -10.01 26.80
C LYS A 308 6.47 -11.31 26.16
N LYS A 309 7.67 -11.72 26.52
CA LYS A 309 8.35 -12.91 25.98
C LYS A 309 7.50 -14.18 26.07
N ALA A 310 6.82 -14.40 27.20
CA ALA A 310 5.99 -15.58 27.41
C ALA A 310 4.81 -15.63 26.42
N MET A 311 4.20 -14.49 26.13
CA MET A 311 3.10 -14.40 25.16
C MET A 311 3.60 -14.52 23.72
N ILE A 312 4.71 -13.87 23.37
CA ILE A 312 5.34 -14.03 22.06
C ILE A 312 5.71 -15.51 21.79
N ALA A 313 6.19 -16.24 22.81
CA ALA A 313 6.47 -17.67 22.68
C ALA A 313 5.20 -18.50 22.36
N GLN A 314 4.04 -18.12 22.91
CA GLN A 314 2.75 -18.74 22.55
C GLN A 314 2.41 -18.49 21.08
N LEU A 315 2.59 -17.27 20.60
CA LEU A 315 2.37 -16.91 19.19
C LEU A 315 3.31 -17.70 18.25
N GLN A 316 4.59 -17.79 18.59
CA GLN A 316 5.60 -18.51 17.80
C GLN A 316 5.33 -20.02 17.70
N SER A 317 4.76 -20.63 18.75
CA SER A 317 4.41 -22.05 18.79
C SER A 317 3.04 -22.36 18.18
N HIS A 318 2.19 -21.37 17.95
CA HIS A 318 0.83 -21.56 17.44
C HIS A 318 0.83 -22.04 15.98
N PRO A 319 0.00 -23.03 15.60
CA PRO A 319 -0.04 -23.56 14.20
C PRO A 319 -0.26 -22.50 13.13
N LEU A 320 -1.09 -21.47 13.40
CA LEU A 320 -1.34 -20.36 12.47
C LEU A 320 -0.06 -19.58 12.14
N LYS A 321 0.94 -19.51 13.03
CA LYS A 321 2.21 -18.82 12.75
C LYS A 321 2.87 -19.33 11.48
N ARG A 322 2.79 -20.65 11.22
CA ARG A 322 3.34 -21.23 9.98
C ARG A 322 2.59 -20.77 8.74
N ALA A 323 1.27 -20.67 8.80
CA ALA A 323 0.43 -20.20 7.70
C ALA A 323 0.59 -18.70 7.42
N LEU A 324 0.82 -17.91 8.47
CA LEU A 324 0.85 -16.45 8.44
C LEU A 324 2.28 -15.86 8.34
N ARG A 325 3.31 -16.68 8.24
CA ARG A 325 4.70 -16.24 8.26
C ARG A 325 5.08 -15.37 7.07
N ALA A 326 5.92 -14.37 7.29
CA ALA A 326 6.51 -13.56 6.24
C ALA A 326 7.57 -14.34 5.45
N ASP A 327 7.75 -14.01 4.17
CA ASP A 327 8.80 -14.57 3.30
C ASP A 327 10.15 -13.88 3.51
N LYS A 328 11.21 -14.41 2.85
CA LYS A 328 12.57 -13.89 3.02
C LYS A 328 12.77 -12.48 2.47
N MET A 329 12.04 -12.09 1.45
CA MET A 329 12.15 -10.76 0.84
C MET A 329 11.55 -9.70 1.76
N THR A 330 10.37 -9.98 2.30
CA THR A 330 9.73 -9.16 3.32
C THR A 330 10.61 -8.98 4.55
N LEU A 331 11.21 -10.08 5.06
CA LEU A 331 12.08 -9.99 6.24
C LEU A 331 13.36 -9.20 5.96
N ALA A 332 13.98 -9.37 4.79
CA ALA A 332 15.18 -8.61 4.40
C ALA A 332 14.88 -7.11 4.27
N ALA A 333 13.76 -6.75 3.61
CA ALA A 333 13.34 -5.35 3.50
C ALA A 333 13.03 -4.74 4.86
N LEU A 334 12.31 -5.47 5.72
CA LEU A 334 11.94 -5.00 7.05
C LEU A 334 13.16 -4.81 7.94
N GLU A 335 14.13 -5.75 7.92
CA GLU A 335 15.37 -5.61 8.66
C GLU A 335 16.13 -4.36 8.26
N ALA A 336 16.35 -4.14 6.96
CA ALA A 336 17.03 -2.96 6.44
C ALA A 336 16.30 -1.67 6.83
N THR A 337 14.96 -1.65 6.74
CA THR A 337 14.15 -0.50 7.18
C THR A 337 14.31 -0.24 8.68
N LEU A 338 14.21 -1.26 9.53
CA LEU A 338 14.35 -1.11 10.99
C LEU A 338 15.75 -0.60 11.39
N ARG A 339 16.80 -0.96 10.63
CA ARG A 339 18.16 -0.44 10.87
C ARG A 339 18.24 1.08 10.65
N LEU A 340 17.43 1.68 9.78
CA LEU A 340 17.37 3.13 9.61
C LEU A 340 16.89 3.84 10.88
N TYR A 341 16.02 3.21 11.66
CA TYR A 341 15.53 3.76 12.92
C TYR A 341 16.59 3.82 14.03
N LEU A 342 17.73 3.16 13.84
CA LEU A 342 18.89 3.29 14.74
C LEU A 342 19.68 4.59 14.47
N HIS A 343 19.35 5.33 13.40
CA HIS A 343 19.97 6.57 12.97
C HIS A 343 18.91 7.66 12.75
N PRO A 344 18.25 8.13 13.82
CA PRO A 344 17.08 9.01 13.73
C PRO A 344 17.39 10.34 13.03
N GLU A 345 18.64 10.82 13.07
CA GLU A 345 19.12 12.05 12.42
C GLU A 345 19.03 12.01 10.88
N ALA A 346 19.16 10.82 10.28
CA ALA A 346 19.10 10.63 8.83
C ALA A 346 17.73 10.08 8.36
N LEU A 347 16.82 9.79 9.29
CA LEU A 347 15.60 9.03 9.01
C LEU A 347 14.67 9.77 8.04
N ALA A 348 14.49 11.09 8.21
CA ALA A 348 13.63 11.88 7.34
C ALA A 348 14.13 11.97 5.88
N GLU A 349 15.44 11.82 5.67
CA GLU A 349 16.03 11.79 4.33
C GLU A 349 15.94 10.40 3.70
N LYS A 350 16.27 9.36 4.47
CA LYS A 350 16.41 7.99 3.97
C LYS A 350 15.08 7.25 3.81
N LEU A 351 14.11 7.51 4.67
CA LEU A 351 12.83 6.84 4.66
C LEU A 351 11.84 7.57 3.73
N PRO A 352 11.46 7.01 2.57
CA PRO A 352 10.63 7.71 1.60
C PRO A 352 9.31 8.22 2.17
N THR A 353 8.64 7.44 3.02
CA THR A 353 7.39 7.87 3.68
C THR A 353 7.60 9.16 4.46
N LEU A 354 8.60 9.21 5.33
CA LEU A 354 8.85 10.38 6.16
C LEU A 354 9.34 11.56 5.31
N ARG A 355 10.22 11.32 4.33
CA ARG A 355 10.69 12.33 3.38
C ARG A 355 9.55 13.02 2.65
N LEU A 356 8.57 12.23 2.13
CA LEU A 356 7.41 12.77 1.43
C LEU A 356 6.46 13.54 2.37
N LEU A 357 6.25 13.05 3.59
CA LEU A 357 5.38 13.69 4.58
C LEU A 357 5.94 15.03 5.07
N THR A 358 7.27 15.16 5.18
CA THR A 358 7.95 16.35 5.71
C THR A 358 8.27 17.41 4.67
N ARG A 359 7.97 17.18 3.39
CA ARG A 359 8.18 18.20 2.34
C ARG A 359 7.40 19.48 2.65
N SER A 360 8.07 20.62 2.59
CA SER A 360 7.44 21.91 2.81
C SER A 360 6.54 22.32 1.65
N GLU A 361 5.43 22.98 1.93
CA GLU A 361 4.54 23.54 0.90
C GLU A 361 5.30 24.46 -0.06
N ALA A 362 6.23 25.28 0.44
CA ALA A 362 7.02 26.18 -0.37
C ALA A 362 7.82 25.43 -1.45
N SER A 363 8.56 24.39 -1.07
CA SER A 363 9.33 23.56 -2.01
C SER A 363 8.43 22.88 -3.05
N ILE A 364 7.26 22.37 -2.63
CA ILE A 364 6.29 21.73 -3.53
C ILE A 364 5.71 22.76 -4.51
N ARG A 365 5.41 23.96 -4.05
CA ARG A 365 4.90 25.07 -4.87
C ARG A 365 5.90 25.53 -5.91
N GLU A 366 7.17 25.72 -5.55
CA GLU A 366 8.24 26.06 -6.47
C GLU A 366 8.40 24.99 -7.57
N GLN A 367 8.37 23.72 -7.20
CA GLN A 367 8.38 22.61 -8.14
C GLN A 367 7.18 22.67 -9.09
N ALA A 368 5.97 22.85 -8.57
CA ALA A 368 4.76 22.97 -9.38
C ALA A 368 4.83 24.13 -10.38
N GLN A 369 5.35 25.30 -9.98
CA GLN A 369 5.49 26.47 -10.84
C GLN A 369 6.49 26.24 -11.98
N ARG A 370 7.66 25.63 -11.69
CA ARG A 370 8.64 25.30 -12.74
C ARG A 370 8.06 24.35 -13.76
N LEU A 371 7.31 23.35 -13.34
CA LEU A 371 6.70 22.34 -14.23
C LEU A 371 5.52 22.91 -15.01
N GLN A 372 4.67 23.74 -14.38
CA GLN A 372 3.55 24.43 -15.02
C GLN A 372 4.03 25.26 -16.24
N ALA A 373 5.09 26.06 -16.07
CA ALA A 373 5.62 26.88 -17.13
C ALA A 373 6.05 26.06 -18.36
N ARG A 374 6.60 24.84 -18.14
CA ARG A 374 7.02 23.94 -19.22
C ARG A 374 5.85 23.22 -19.89
N LEU A 375 4.76 22.96 -19.18
CA LEU A 375 3.58 22.27 -19.70
C LEU A 375 2.56 23.22 -20.35
N ALA A 376 2.65 24.53 -20.08
CA ALA A 376 1.75 25.52 -20.65
C ALA A 376 1.73 25.50 -22.19
N ALA A 377 2.88 25.31 -22.85
CA ALA A 377 2.96 25.21 -24.30
C ALA A 377 2.23 23.96 -24.86
N ARG A 378 2.10 22.90 -24.10
CA ARG A 378 1.48 21.63 -24.54
C ARG A 378 -0.02 21.57 -24.30
N TYR A 379 -0.48 22.15 -23.19
CA TYR A 379 -1.86 22.02 -22.71
C TYR A 379 -2.63 23.34 -22.65
N GLY A 380 -1.95 24.49 -22.80
CA GLY A 380 -2.54 25.81 -22.60
C GLY A 380 -3.65 26.19 -23.58
N ASP A 381 -3.68 25.60 -24.75
CA ASP A 381 -4.76 25.84 -25.75
C ASP A 381 -6.10 25.25 -25.34
N GLU A 382 -6.07 24.16 -24.57
CA GLU A 382 -7.27 23.44 -24.17
C GLU A 382 -7.65 23.67 -22.68
N PHE A 383 -6.64 23.93 -21.84
CA PHE A 383 -6.79 24.03 -20.39
C PHE A 383 -6.07 25.25 -19.81
N ALA A 384 -6.71 25.93 -18.87
CA ALA A 384 -6.03 26.86 -17.99
C ALA A 384 -5.22 26.05 -16.96
N LEU A 385 -3.90 26.24 -16.95
CA LEU A 385 -2.97 25.64 -16.02
C LEU A 385 -2.67 26.63 -14.90
N GLU A 386 -2.93 26.25 -13.65
CA GLU A 386 -2.67 27.08 -12.48
C GLU A 386 -1.99 26.25 -11.39
N VAL A 387 -1.15 26.91 -10.57
CA VAL A 387 -0.65 26.33 -9.32
C VAL A 387 -1.51 26.83 -8.19
N LYS A 388 -2.15 25.91 -7.46
CA LYS A 388 -3.05 26.22 -6.35
C LYS A 388 -2.57 25.58 -5.06
N PRO A 389 -2.77 26.24 -3.91
CA PRO A 389 -2.61 25.57 -2.61
C PRO A 389 -3.64 24.45 -2.49
N CYS A 390 -3.23 23.37 -1.88
CA CYS A 390 -4.11 22.23 -1.56
C CYS A 390 -3.66 21.56 -0.27
N LEU A 391 -4.43 20.57 0.14
CA LEU A 391 -4.10 19.74 1.30
C LEU A 391 -3.90 18.29 0.82
N SER A 392 -2.70 17.77 1.06
CA SER A 392 -2.40 16.36 0.89
C SER A 392 -2.91 15.55 2.07
N GLN A 393 -3.16 14.28 1.85
CA GLN A 393 -3.58 13.31 2.85
C GLN A 393 -2.41 12.40 3.22
N ILE A 394 -2.23 12.10 4.51
CA ILE A 394 -1.17 11.19 4.98
C ILE A 394 -1.44 9.78 4.44
N GLY A 395 -2.64 9.25 4.67
CA GLY A 395 -3.02 7.95 4.14
C GLY A 395 -4.53 7.73 4.15
N SER A 396 -5.04 6.92 3.25
CA SER A 396 -6.47 6.58 3.18
C SER A 396 -6.90 5.59 4.28
N GLY A 397 -5.98 4.81 4.81
CA GLY A 397 -6.19 3.83 5.89
C GLY A 397 -5.39 4.13 7.15
N SER A 398 -4.81 5.35 7.24
CA SER A 398 -4.04 5.84 8.38
C SER A 398 -4.06 7.37 8.33
N LEU A 399 -4.59 8.02 9.38
CA LEU A 399 -4.75 9.47 9.47
C LEU A 399 -5.48 10.10 8.26
N PRO A 400 -6.69 9.64 7.90
CA PRO A 400 -7.38 10.12 6.71
C PRO A 400 -7.93 11.54 6.86
N VAL A 401 -8.12 12.01 8.09
CA VAL A 401 -8.60 13.37 8.40
C VAL A 401 -7.48 14.38 8.51
N ASP A 402 -6.26 13.94 8.79
CA ASP A 402 -5.10 14.79 8.91
C ASP A 402 -4.59 15.21 7.53
N ARG A 403 -4.44 16.53 7.36
CA ARG A 403 -4.12 17.14 6.08
C ARG A 403 -2.82 17.93 6.19
N LEU A 404 -1.99 17.80 5.15
CA LEU A 404 -0.70 18.46 5.05
C LEU A 404 -0.76 19.60 4.03
N PRO A 405 -0.34 20.83 4.36
CA PRO A 405 -0.23 21.92 3.38
C PRO A 405 0.61 21.51 2.17
N SER A 406 0.08 21.66 0.97
CA SER A 406 0.69 21.26 -0.28
C SER A 406 0.35 22.21 -1.42
N ALA A 407 0.91 21.97 -2.60
CA ALA A 407 0.58 22.66 -3.82
C ALA A 407 0.34 21.69 -4.96
N ALA A 408 -0.66 22.00 -5.77
CA ALA A 408 -1.02 21.19 -6.94
C ALA A 408 -0.99 22.03 -8.19
N MET A 409 -0.63 21.41 -9.32
CA MET A 409 -0.93 21.91 -10.64
C MET A 409 -2.37 21.49 -11.00
N THR A 410 -3.17 22.44 -11.47
CA THR A 410 -4.57 22.20 -11.85
C THR A 410 -4.79 22.47 -13.32
N PHE A 411 -5.64 21.66 -13.93
CA PHE A 411 -6.07 21.79 -15.33
C PHE A 411 -7.57 22.07 -15.33
N THR A 412 -7.96 23.24 -15.83
CA THR A 412 -9.36 23.66 -15.96
C THR A 412 -9.68 23.79 -17.44
N PRO A 413 -10.66 23.07 -18.02
CA PRO A 413 -10.96 23.17 -19.44
C PRO A 413 -11.57 24.56 -19.75
N HIS A 414 -11.12 25.20 -20.84
CA HIS A 414 -11.60 26.53 -21.24
C HIS A 414 -13.09 26.56 -21.57
N ASP A 415 -13.63 25.44 -22.06
CA ASP A 415 -15.06 25.31 -22.38
C ASP A 415 -15.94 24.83 -21.22
N GLY A 416 -15.36 24.63 -20.02
CA GLY A 416 -16.04 24.22 -18.81
C GLY A 416 -16.56 22.76 -18.82
N ARG A 417 -16.25 21.96 -19.83
CA ARG A 417 -16.76 20.58 -19.97
C ARG A 417 -15.99 19.58 -19.11
N GLY A 418 -16.64 19.01 -18.12
CA GLY A 418 -16.05 17.97 -17.24
C GLY A 418 -15.59 16.73 -18.00
N SER A 419 -16.23 16.35 -19.11
CA SER A 419 -15.82 15.22 -19.95
C SER A 419 -14.41 15.36 -20.52
N ARG A 420 -13.89 16.59 -20.71
CA ARG A 420 -12.50 16.82 -21.11
C ARG A 420 -11.50 16.43 -20.03
N LEU A 421 -11.85 16.63 -18.75
CA LEU A 421 -11.01 16.22 -17.63
C LEU A 421 -10.92 14.70 -17.53
N GLU A 422 -12.05 14.02 -17.73
CA GLU A 422 -12.09 12.56 -17.76
C GLU A 422 -11.29 11.98 -18.91
N ALA A 423 -11.43 12.56 -20.10
CA ALA A 423 -10.66 12.18 -21.27
C ALA A 423 -9.14 12.40 -21.07
N LEU A 424 -8.75 13.55 -20.50
CA LEU A 424 -7.35 13.85 -20.17
C LEU A 424 -6.79 12.85 -19.15
N ALA A 425 -7.52 12.60 -18.07
CA ALA A 425 -7.13 11.64 -17.06
C ALA A 425 -7.06 10.20 -17.61
N ALA A 426 -7.99 9.83 -18.50
CA ALA A 426 -7.97 8.55 -19.18
C ALA A 426 -6.73 8.40 -20.07
N ARG A 427 -6.41 9.43 -20.87
CA ARG A 427 -5.20 9.46 -21.69
C ARG A 427 -3.93 9.32 -20.85
N TRP A 428 -3.82 10.00 -19.70
CA TRP A 428 -2.65 9.88 -18.83
C TRP A 428 -2.52 8.51 -18.16
N ARG A 429 -3.62 7.77 -17.94
CA ARG A 429 -3.59 6.39 -17.48
C ARG A 429 -3.05 5.40 -18.53
N THR A 430 -3.06 5.76 -19.82
CA THR A 430 -2.52 4.91 -20.90
C THR A 430 -1.05 5.19 -21.22
N LEU A 431 -0.43 6.19 -20.58
CA LEU A 431 0.99 6.48 -20.78
C LEU A 431 1.86 5.28 -20.36
N PRO A 432 3.08 5.14 -20.88
CA PRO A 432 4.03 4.09 -20.47
C PRO A 432 4.25 4.03 -18.97
N VAL A 433 4.27 5.19 -18.30
CA VAL A 433 4.15 5.33 -16.85
C VAL A 433 2.92 6.19 -16.58
N PRO A 434 1.81 5.59 -16.12
CA PRO A 434 0.58 6.32 -15.86
C PRO A 434 0.77 7.47 -14.85
N VAL A 435 0.14 8.60 -15.12
CA VAL A 435 0.07 9.74 -14.21
C VAL A 435 -1.32 9.79 -13.59
N ILE A 436 -1.39 9.70 -12.27
CA ILE A 436 -2.65 9.59 -11.52
C ILE A 436 -2.86 10.84 -10.69
N GLY A 437 -3.85 11.65 -11.09
CA GLY A 437 -4.37 12.79 -10.32
C GLY A 437 -5.77 12.55 -9.79
N ARG A 438 -6.41 13.62 -9.32
CA ARG A 438 -7.82 13.59 -8.86
C ARG A 438 -8.64 14.67 -9.57
N ILE A 439 -9.87 14.32 -9.97
CA ILE A 439 -10.84 15.29 -10.50
C ILE A 439 -11.69 15.76 -9.32
N TYR A 440 -11.72 17.07 -9.10
CA TYR A 440 -12.49 17.68 -8.05
C TYR A 440 -12.78 19.15 -8.41
N ASP A 441 -13.95 19.65 -8.08
CA ASP A 441 -14.36 21.04 -8.27
C ASP A 441 -14.07 21.57 -9.70
N GLY A 442 -14.48 20.79 -10.73
CA GLY A 442 -14.32 21.17 -12.13
C GLY A 442 -12.88 21.26 -12.63
N ARG A 443 -11.93 20.63 -11.93
CA ARG A 443 -10.50 20.62 -12.26
C ARG A 443 -9.89 19.23 -12.12
N LEU A 444 -8.86 18.96 -12.89
CA LEU A 444 -7.96 17.84 -12.64
C LEU A 444 -6.76 18.36 -11.86
N TRP A 445 -6.56 17.82 -10.66
CA TRP A 445 -5.52 18.20 -9.70
C TRP A 445 -4.37 17.21 -9.74
N LEU A 446 -3.15 17.72 -9.87
CA LEU A 446 -1.91 16.98 -9.71
C LEU A 446 -1.19 17.54 -8.47
N ASP A 447 -1.37 16.90 -7.32
CA ASP A 447 -0.69 17.28 -6.08
C ASP A 447 0.78 16.83 -6.14
N MET A 448 1.69 17.79 -6.08
CA MET A 448 3.12 17.55 -6.33
C MET A 448 3.88 16.97 -5.13
N ARG A 449 3.23 16.72 -3.98
CA ARG A 449 3.88 16.21 -2.77
C ARG A 449 4.67 14.92 -3.03
N CYS A 450 4.11 14.00 -3.82
CA CYS A 450 4.72 12.70 -4.09
C CYS A 450 5.60 12.68 -5.36
N LEU A 451 5.82 13.82 -6.00
CA LEU A 451 6.67 13.89 -7.19
C LEU A 451 8.15 14.08 -6.79
N GLU A 452 8.95 13.02 -6.96
CA GLU A 452 10.40 13.07 -6.76
C GLU A 452 11.17 13.08 -8.09
N ASP A 453 10.72 12.34 -9.11
CA ASP A 453 11.35 12.27 -10.43
C ASP A 453 10.67 13.22 -11.44
N GLU A 454 11.12 14.49 -11.46
CA GLU A 454 10.63 15.51 -12.40
C GLU A 454 10.93 15.14 -13.86
N SER A 455 12.06 14.51 -14.13
CA SER A 455 12.49 14.18 -15.49
C SER A 455 11.56 13.14 -16.10
N ARG A 456 11.26 12.09 -15.36
CA ARG A 456 10.32 11.05 -15.80
C ARG A 456 8.90 11.59 -15.95
N PHE A 457 8.46 12.43 -15.01
CA PHE A 457 7.16 13.09 -15.12
C PHE A 457 7.06 13.92 -16.39
N MET A 458 8.04 14.77 -16.68
CA MET A 458 8.06 15.60 -17.90
C MET A 458 8.12 14.78 -19.17
N GLU A 459 8.90 13.70 -19.21
CA GLU A 459 8.93 12.77 -20.32
C GLU A 459 7.53 12.20 -20.64
N MET A 460 6.77 11.80 -19.59
CA MET A 460 5.42 11.28 -19.76
C MET A 460 4.44 12.37 -20.20
N MET A 461 4.51 13.55 -19.61
CA MET A 461 3.55 14.63 -19.88
C MET A 461 3.73 15.28 -21.26
N LEU A 462 4.90 15.15 -21.88
CA LEU A 462 5.18 15.70 -23.22
C LEU A 462 4.92 14.70 -24.36
N LYS A 463 4.64 13.43 -24.05
CA LYS A 463 4.14 12.43 -25.01
C LYS A 463 2.66 12.66 -25.32
#